data_00ada24e27c8dd84c078b44dfa61c942
#
_entry.id   00ada24e27c8dd84c078b44dfa61c942
#
_cell.length_a   1.000
_cell.length_b   1.000
_cell.length_c   1.000
_cell.angle_alpha   90.00
_cell.angle_beta   90.00
_cell.angle_gamma   90.00
#
_symmetry.space_group_name_H-M   'P 1'
#
loop_
_entity.id
_entity.type
_entity.pdbx_description
1 polymer ?
#
loop_
_entity_poly.entity_id
_entity_poly.type
_entity_poly.pdbx_seq_one_letter_code
_entity_poly.pdbx_strand_id
1 'polypeptide(L)'
;MIRIAHLTQTYHQKPVVNDVSFPIRTGQCTALIGPNGSGKTTLIDMIIGDRHPVQGTIEDPDHLLTSERLGVLFQQSHFPERMKVIELYHLFAHCYPSPLPFEEWVALTRFKKKQLHQFATQLSGGQQRILDFALTLVGQPQCLILDEPTSAMDVEMRQHFWSIIRQLKANGRTILYTSHYIEEVEQMADRVIVLNQGCLVMDDTPQNIKRKQGHSIITLPIPPSEALILQLSHIKPMPTNDGQLQIETADVQQTLIELLALHIPLQHIEIHHHSLLEIIFKQDQGGVSQ
;
A
#
# COMPACT_ATOMS: atom_id res chain seq x y z
N MET A 1 -1.50 20.59 -0.45
CA MET A 1 -1.90 19.54 -1.43
C MET A 1 -0.94 19.57 -2.60
N ILE A 2 -0.29 18.45 -2.91
CA ILE A 2 0.58 18.30 -4.09
C ILE A 2 -0.30 17.87 -5.26
N ARG A 3 -0.18 18.54 -6.41
CA ARG A 3 -0.93 18.19 -7.64
C ARG A 3 0.01 17.60 -8.66
N ILE A 4 -0.30 16.42 -9.11
CA ILE A 4 0.38 15.72 -10.18
C ILE A 4 -0.50 15.83 -11.41
N ALA A 5 0.04 16.39 -12.51
CA ALA A 5 -0.72 16.65 -13.73
C ALA A 5 0.03 16.15 -14.98
N HIS A 6 -0.59 15.19 -15.65
CA HIS A 6 -0.15 14.66 -16.95
C HIS A 6 1.29 14.13 -16.97
N LEU A 7 1.76 13.52 -15.87
CA LEU A 7 3.13 13.01 -15.80
C LEU A 7 3.35 11.88 -16.79
N THR A 8 4.38 12.03 -17.59
CA THR A 8 4.84 11.02 -18.54
C THR A 8 6.34 10.85 -18.44
N GLN A 9 6.77 9.58 -18.40
CA GLN A 9 8.18 9.19 -18.42
C GLN A 9 8.40 8.00 -19.34
N THR A 10 9.45 8.07 -20.16
CA THR A 10 9.80 7.04 -21.12
C THR A 10 11.23 6.54 -20.91
N TYR A 11 11.45 5.24 -21.12
CA TYR A 11 12.78 4.65 -21.21
C TYR A 11 12.90 3.90 -22.54
N HIS A 12 13.93 4.21 -23.30
CA HIS A 12 14.15 3.60 -24.62
C HIS A 12 12.87 3.63 -25.49
N GLN A 13 12.19 4.77 -25.53
CA GLN A 13 10.93 5.02 -26.26
C GLN A 13 9.71 4.23 -25.76
N LYS A 14 9.84 3.49 -24.66
CA LYS A 14 8.68 2.81 -24.03
C LYS A 14 8.17 3.67 -22.86
N PRO A 15 6.89 4.00 -22.82
CA PRO A 15 6.31 4.71 -21.68
C PRO A 15 6.31 3.79 -20.46
N VAL A 16 6.88 4.26 -19.34
CA VAL A 16 6.86 3.59 -18.03
C VAL A 16 5.85 4.27 -17.12
N VAL A 17 5.66 5.58 -17.27
CA VAL A 17 4.56 6.36 -16.71
C VAL A 17 3.94 7.12 -17.87
N ASN A 18 2.63 7.04 -18.03
CA ASN A 18 1.93 7.56 -19.20
C ASN A 18 0.69 8.33 -18.77
N ASP A 19 0.75 9.66 -18.89
CA ASP A 19 -0.35 10.60 -18.63
C ASP A 19 -1.00 10.44 -17.25
N VAL A 20 -0.20 10.31 -16.18
CA VAL A 20 -0.68 10.09 -14.82
C VAL A 20 -1.00 11.42 -14.16
N SER A 21 -2.25 11.53 -13.65
CA SER A 21 -2.73 12.73 -12.95
C SER A 21 -3.49 12.36 -11.70
N PHE A 22 -3.07 12.88 -10.53
CA PHE A 22 -3.79 12.75 -9.25
C PHE A 22 -3.27 13.75 -8.21
N PRO A 23 -4.05 14.14 -7.21
CA PRO A 23 -3.57 14.92 -6.09
C PRO A 23 -3.11 14.04 -4.92
N ILE A 24 -2.03 14.43 -4.23
CA ILE A 24 -1.69 13.96 -2.87
C ILE A 24 -2.28 14.97 -1.90
N ARG A 25 -3.29 14.57 -1.14
CA ARG A 25 -4.02 15.47 -0.24
C ARG A 25 -3.30 15.57 1.10
N THR A 26 -3.16 16.79 1.60
CA THR A 26 -2.54 17.07 2.90
C THR A 26 -3.28 16.35 4.02
N GLY A 27 -2.53 15.74 4.94
CA GLY A 27 -3.05 15.00 6.09
C GLY A 27 -3.69 13.64 5.76
N GLN A 28 -3.60 13.16 4.51
CA GLN A 28 -4.09 11.85 4.11
C GLN A 28 -2.97 10.83 3.94
N CYS A 29 -3.30 9.58 4.19
CA CYS A 29 -2.47 8.42 3.89
C CYS A 29 -2.94 7.82 2.57
N THR A 30 -2.14 7.98 1.52
CA THR A 30 -2.43 7.50 0.16
C THR A 30 -1.57 6.29 -0.16
N ALA A 31 -2.18 5.19 -0.56
CA ALA A 31 -1.48 4.02 -1.07
C ALA A 31 -1.36 4.09 -2.59
N LEU A 32 -0.16 3.90 -3.11
CA LEU A 32 0.12 3.72 -4.54
C LEU A 32 0.43 2.25 -4.78
N ILE A 33 -0.47 1.55 -5.45
CA ILE A 33 -0.37 0.10 -5.66
C ILE A 33 -0.37 -0.25 -7.15
N GLY A 34 0.06 -1.46 -7.45
CA GLY A 34 0.14 -1.97 -8.82
C GLY A 34 1.18 -3.09 -8.92
N PRO A 35 1.16 -3.87 -10.01
CA PRO A 35 2.12 -4.95 -10.23
C PRO A 35 3.57 -4.44 -10.33
N ASN A 36 4.53 -5.35 -10.23
CA ASN A 36 5.94 -5.01 -10.44
C ASN A 36 6.12 -4.51 -11.88
N GLY A 37 6.89 -3.43 -12.03
CA GLY A 37 7.07 -2.80 -13.34
C GLY A 37 5.93 -1.88 -13.79
N SER A 38 4.91 -1.62 -12.95
CA SER A 38 3.81 -0.70 -13.30
C SER A 38 4.21 0.78 -13.31
N GLY A 39 5.43 1.12 -12.87
CA GLY A 39 5.93 2.50 -12.88
C GLY A 39 5.91 3.21 -11.51
N LYS A 40 5.56 2.53 -10.39
CA LYS A 40 5.45 3.14 -9.05
C LYS A 40 6.72 3.87 -8.60
N THR A 41 7.86 3.19 -8.60
CA THR A 41 9.15 3.78 -8.20
C THR A 41 9.53 4.94 -9.11
N THR A 42 9.33 4.81 -10.44
CA THR A 42 9.57 5.92 -11.38
C THR A 42 8.69 7.12 -11.09
N LEU A 43 7.43 6.90 -10.73
CA LEU A 43 6.51 7.96 -10.34
C LEU A 43 6.94 8.62 -9.02
N ILE A 44 7.39 7.83 -8.04
CA ILE A 44 7.96 8.35 -6.79
C ILE A 44 9.20 9.18 -7.08
N ASP A 45 10.16 8.69 -7.90
CA ASP A 45 11.37 9.42 -8.27
C ASP A 45 11.05 10.79 -8.89
N MET A 46 10.00 10.87 -9.71
CA MET A 46 9.55 12.14 -10.26
C MET A 46 8.95 13.06 -9.19
N ILE A 47 8.16 12.52 -8.26
CA ILE A 47 7.51 13.30 -7.19
C ILE A 47 8.54 13.89 -6.24
N ILE A 48 9.58 13.13 -5.86
CA ILE A 48 10.65 13.61 -4.96
C ILE A 48 11.68 14.51 -5.67
N GLY A 49 11.62 14.62 -7.00
CA GLY A 49 12.51 15.45 -7.80
C GLY A 49 13.83 14.78 -8.24
N ASP A 50 14.03 13.48 -7.92
CA ASP A 50 15.21 12.73 -8.36
C ASP A 50 15.21 12.48 -9.88
N ARG A 51 14.03 12.64 -10.49
CA ARG A 51 13.84 12.50 -11.93
C ARG A 51 12.91 13.58 -12.47
N HIS A 52 13.31 14.20 -13.55
CA HIS A 52 12.42 15.11 -14.29
C HIS A 52 11.51 14.34 -15.22
N PRO A 53 10.20 14.61 -15.22
CA PRO A 53 9.27 14.02 -16.18
C PRO A 53 9.55 14.53 -17.60
N VAL A 54 9.27 13.70 -18.60
CA VAL A 54 9.34 14.11 -20.02
C VAL A 54 8.20 15.08 -20.35
N GLN A 55 7.02 14.86 -19.73
CA GLN A 55 5.86 15.73 -19.84
C GLN A 55 5.13 15.80 -18.50
N GLY A 56 4.34 16.85 -18.34
CA GLY A 56 3.53 17.10 -17.15
C GLY A 56 4.23 17.95 -16.10
N THR A 57 3.53 18.22 -15.02
CA THR A 57 3.99 19.10 -13.94
C THR A 57 3.63 18.53 -12.57
N ILE A 58 4.42 18.91 -11.57
CA ILE A 58 4.17 18.67 -10.15
C ILE A 58 4.09 20.04 -9.49
N GLU A 59 2.91 20.38 -8.95
CA GLU A 59 2.68 21.62 -8.23
C GLU A 59 2.64 21.32 -6.72
N ASP A 60 3.47 22.01 -5.96
CA ASP A 60 3.54 21.91 -4.49
C ASP A 60 3.40 23.29 -3.85
N PRO A 61 2.18 23.89 -3.84
CA PRO A 61 1.95 25.22 -3.29
C PRO A 61 2.18 25.30 -1.78
N ASP A 62 2.12 24.16 -1.08
CA ASP A 62 2.33 24.09 0.37
C ASP A 62 3.80 23.81 0.74
N HIS A 63 4.70 23.68 -0.25
CA HIS A 63 6.13 23.38 -0.08
C HIS A 63 6.42 22.13 0.74
N LEU A 64 5.61 21.08 0.56
CA LEU A 64 5.73 19.80 1.28
C LEU A 64 6.89 18.93 0.78
N LEU A 65 7.33 19.15 -0.46
CA LEU A 65 8.41 18.40 -1.11
C LEU A 65 9.81 19.02 -0.90
N THR A 66 9.92 20.02 -0.02
CA THR A 66 11.23 20.58 0.34
C THR A 66 11.98 19.64 1.26
N SER A 67 13.32 19.64 1.20
CA SER A 67 14.19 18.77 2.03
C SER A 67 13.96 18.89 3.54
N GLU A 68 13.44 20.02 4.01
CA GLU A 68 13.14 20.25 5.42
C GLU A 68 11.80 19.62 5.86
N ARG A 69 10.88 19.40 4.90
CA ARG A 69 9.51 18.93 5.17
C ARG A 69 9.20 17.56 4.62
N LEU A 70 10.06 17.02 3.79
CA LEU A 70 9.92 15.73 3.14
C LEU A 70 10.82 14.68 3.81
N GLY A 71 10.24 13.57 4.22
CA GLY A 71 10.96 12.34 4.56
C GLY A 71 10.75 11.29 3.49
N VAL A 72 11.83 10.72 2.98
CA VAL A 72 11.78 9.67 1.95
C VAL A 72 12.39 8.39 2.48
N LEU A 73 11.66 7.29 2.35
CA LEU A 73 12.16 5.95 2.59
C LEU A 73 12.20 5.21 1.25
N PHE A 74 13.40 4.99 0.73
CA PHE A 74 13.61 4.25 -0.51
C PHE A 74 13.38 2.74 -0.33
N GLN A 75 13.18 2.01 -1.42
CA GLN A 75 12.93 0.57 -1.39
C GLN A 75 14.07 -0.21 -0.72
N GLN A 76 15.32 0.19 -0.92
CA GLN A 76 16.49 -0.44 -0.32
C GLN A 76 17.17 0.50 0.66
N SER A 77 17.51 -0.03 1.85
CA SER A 77 18.26 0.68 2.87
C SER A 77 19.76 0.46 2.67
N HIS A 78 20.52 1.53 2.59
CA HIS A 78 21.97 1.49 2.47
C HIS A 78 22.62 2.26 3.60
N PHE A 79 23.46 1.59 4.37
CA PHE A 79 24.20 2.22 5.47
C PHE A 79 25.71 2.13 5.23
N PRO A 80 26.48 3.15 5.68
CA PRO A 80 27.94 3.07 5.68
C PRO A 80 28.42 1.87 6.53
N GLU A 81 29.41 1.12 6.03
CA GLU A 81 29.84 -0.14 6.62
C GLU A 81 30.26 -0.05 8.10
N ARG A 82 30.86 1.07 8.51
CA ARG A 82 31.43 1.27 9.84
C ARG A 82 30.77 2.37 10.65
N MET A 83 29.48 2.61 10.44
CA MET A 83 28.74 3.60 11.18
C MET A 83 27.77 2.92 12.14
N LYS A 84 27.80 3.29 13.41
CA LYS A 84 26.90 2.77 14.45
C LYS A 84 25.53 3.42 14.34
N VAL A 85 24.53 2.73 14.84
CA VAL A 85 23.14 3.20 14.86
C VAL A 85 23.02 4.59 15.51
N ILE A 86 23.66 4.77 16.67
CA ILE A 86 23.66 6.04 17.42
C ILE A 86 24.37 7.16 16.63
N GLU A 87 25.42 6.84 15.90
CA GLU A 87 26.19 7.80 15.10
C GLU A 87 25.35 8.28 13.91
N LEU A 88 24.56 7.40 13.31
CA LEU A 88 23.61 7.76 12.24
C LEU A 88 22.55 8.76 12.77
N TYR A 89 21.96 8.48 13.95
CA TYR A 89 21.03 9.46 14.52
C TYR A 89 21.69 10.82 14.70
N HIS A 90 22.87 10.90 15.30
CA HIS A 90 23.55 12.19 15.52
C HIS A 90 23.90 12.89 14.20
N LEU A 91 24.32 12.13 13.17
CA LEU A 91 24.58 12.68 11.85
C LEU A 91 23.33 13.35 11.27
N PHE A 92 22.19 12.63 11.28
CA PHE A 92 20.93 13.19 10.78
C PHE A 92 20.42 14.35 11.66
N ALA A 93 20.54 14.24 12.98
CA ALA A 93 20.10 15.30 13.89
C ALA A 93 20.84 16.61 13.67
N HIS A 94 22.12 16.58 13.26
CA HIS A 94 22.87 17.79 12.95
C HIS A 94 22.43 18.49 11.66
N CYS A 95 21.68 17.79 10.80
CA CYS A 95 21.16 18.37 9.56
C CYS A 95 19.89 19.21 9.76
N TYR A 96 19.26 19.14 10.93
CA TYR A 96 17.98 19.81 11.19
C TYR A 96 18.09 20.80 12.38
N PRO A 97 17.43 21.95 12.31
CA PRO A 97 17.46 22.94 13.40
C PRO A 97 16.70 22.47 14.64
N SER A 98 15.71 21.59 14.48
CA SER A 98 14.89 21.02 15.57
C SER A 98 14.66 19.53 15.32
N PRO A 99 15.67 18.69 15.56
CA PRO A 99 15.54 17.25 15.34
C PRO A 99 14.61 16.61 16.39
N LEU A 100 14.04 15.47 16.03
CA LEU A 100 13.32 14.61 16.98
C LEU A 100 14.26 14.23 18.15
N PRO A 101 13.85 14.41 19.43
CA PRO A 101 14.69 14.06 20.59
C PRO A 101 15.15 12.58 20.55
N PHE A 102 16.36 12.35 21.04
CA PHE A 102 16.99 11.02 20.96
C PHE A 102 16.15 9.93 21.62
N GLU A 103 15.58 10.19 22.79
CA GLU A 103 14.74 9.25 23.53
C GLU A 103 13.48 8.88 22.75
N GLU A 104 12.84 9.87 22.10
CA GLU A 104 11.67 9.65 21.24
C GLU A 104 12.04 8.85 19.99
N TRP A 105 13.18 9.17 19.40
CA TRP A 105 13.69 8.42 18.25
C TRP A 105 14.02 6.97 18.60
N VAL A 106 14.65 6.71 19.75
CA VAL A 106 14.92 5.35 20.24
C VAL A 106 13.60 4.58 20.45
N ALA A 107 12.57 5.24 20.96
CA ALA A 107 11.26 4.61 21.13
C ALA A 107 10.64 4.14 19.79
N LEU A 108 10.88 4.86 18.69
CA LEU A 108 10.44 4.44 17.35
C LEU A 108 11.12 3.14 16.90
N THR A 109 12.40 2.98 17.17
CA THR A 109 13.15 1.77 16.75
C THR A 109 12.93 0.58 17.67
N ARG A 110 12.54 0.80 18.92
CA ARG A 110 12.55 -0.21 20.01
C ARG A 110 13.91 -0.87 20.22
N PHE A 111 15.00 -0.22 19.82
CA PHE A 111 16.34 -0.80 19.96
C PHE A 111 16.82 -0.79 21.40
N LYS A 112 17.41 -1.91 21.79
CA LYS A 112 18.11 -2.03 23.08
C LYS A 112 19.45 -1.29 23.01
N LYS A 113 20.01 -0.90 24.17
CA LYS A 113 21.30 -0.20 24.26
C LYS A 113 22.41 -0.87 23.46
N LYS A 114 22.45 -2.22 23.44
CA LYS A 114 23.43 -2.98 22.64
C LYS A 114 23.31 -2.69 21.14
N GLN A 115 22.09 -2.62 20.61
CA GLN A 115 21.83 -2.38 19.18
C GLN A 115 22.20 -0.95 18.77
N LEU A 116 22.03 0.04 19.66
CA LEU A 116 22.42 1.43 19.39
C LEU A 116 23.94 1.57 19.17
N HIS A 117 24.75 0.69 19.76
CA HIS A 117 26.20 0.69 19.62
C HIS A 117 26.74 -0.31 18.58
N GLN A 118 25.87 -1.06 17.90
CA GLN A 118 26.26 -1.92 16.77
C GLN A 118 26.39 -1.10 15.48
N PHE A 119 27.16 -1.62 14.53
CA PHE A 119 27.13 -1.09 13.17
C PHE A 119 25.77 -1.35 12.54
N ALA A 120 25.23 -0.37 11.82
CA ALA A 120 23.91 -0.48 11.18
C ALA A 120 23.82 -1.69 10.24
N THR A 121 24.90 -2.00 9.53
CA THR A 121 24.99 -3.17 8.63
C THR A 121 24.94 -4.53 9.33
N GLN A 122 25.12 -4.58 10.66
CA GLN A 122 25.04 -5.81 11.47
C GLN A 122 23.63 -6.09 12.00
N LEU A 123 22.70 -5.17 11.79
CA LEU A 123 21.30 -5.36 12.13
C LEU A 123 20.63 -6.34 11.14
N SER A 124 19.56 -7.02 11.58
CA SER A 124 18.73 -7.81 10.66
C SER A 124 18.07 -6.90 9.61
N GLY A 125 17.65 -7.48 8.48
CA GLY A 125 17.01 -6.69 7.41
C GLY A 125 15.81 -5.86 7.88
N GLY A 126 14.93 -6.45 8.70
CA GLY A 126 13.82 -5.71 9.29
C GLY A 126 14.26 -4.63 10.29
N GLN A 127 15.33 -4.89 11.07
CA GLN A 127 15.91 -3.86 11.94
C GLN A 127 16.58 -2.73 11.15
N GLN A 128 17.23 -3.04 10.05
CA GLN A 128 17.75 -2.02 9.13
C GLN A 128 16.61 -1.17 8.55
N ARG A 129 15.51 -1.83 8.20
CA ARG A 129 14.34 -1.13 7.63
C ARG A 129 13.67 -0.18 8.62
N ILE A 130 13.48 -0.60 9.89
CA ILE A 130 12.94 0.28 10.91
C ILE A 130 13.92 1.40 11.30
N LEU A 131 15.23 1.14 11.29
CA LEU A 131 16.25 2.16 11.47
C LEU A 131 16.17 3.23 10.39
N ASP A 132 16.14 2.83 9.12
CA ASP A 132 16.06 3.73 7.97
C ASP A 132 14.80 4.60 8.05
N PHE A 133 13.65 3.99 8.33
CA PHE A 133 12.41 4.71 8.58
C PHE A 133 12.54 5.70 9.76
N ALA A 134 13.11 5.29 10.88
CA ALA A 134 13.28 6.19 12.02
C ALA A 134 14.23 7.36 11.71
N LEU A 135 15.24 7.17 10.85
CA LEU A 135 16.10 8.24 10.38
C LEU A 135 15.36 9.25 9.51
N THR A 136 14.41 8.80 8.68
CA THR A 136 13.58 9.73 7.90
C THR A 136 12.72 10.63 8.78
N LEU A 137 12.43 10.22 10.03
CA LEU A 137 11.62 10.97 10.98
C LEU A 137 12.40 11.97 11.82
N VAL A 138 13.74 11.95 11.78
CA VAL A 138 14.59 12.83 12.61
C VAL A 138 14.29 14.31 12.37
N GLY A 139 14.05 14.71 11.12
CA GLY A 139 13.67 16.08 10.76
C GLY A 139 12.20 16.42 11.01
N GLN A 140 11.42 15.53 11.59
CA GLN A 140 9.98 15.72 11.85
C GLN A 140 9.19 16.13 10.59
N PRO A 141 9.33 15.42 9.45
CA PRO A 141 8.77 15.81 8.17
C PRO A 141 7.25 15.95 8.22
N GLN A 142 6.71 16.85 7.37
CA GLN A 142 5.26 17.02 7.21
C GLN A 142 4.69 16.10 6.11
N CYS A 143 5.54 15.68 5.19
CA CYS A 143 5.22 14.74 4.13
C CYS A 143 6.18 13.56 4.18
N LEU A 144 5.64 12.35 4.01
CA LEU A 144 6.40 11.11 3.96
C LEU A 144 6.10 10.41 2.64
N ILE A 145 7.15 10.01 1.93
CA ILE A 145 7.06 9.16 0.74
C ILE A 145 7.83 7.88 1.03
N LEU A 146 7.12 6.75 1.05
CA LEU A 146 7.65 5.49 1.54
C LEU A 146 7.51 4.40 0.46
N ASP A 147 8.63 3.96 -0.12
CA ASP A 147 8.62 2.90 -1.14
C ASP A 147 8.80 1.52 -0.49
N GLU A 148 7.75 0.70 -0.53
CA GLU A 148 7.67 -0.63 0.10
C GLU A 148 8.21 -0.66 1.54
N PRO A 149 7.66 0.15 2.45
CA PRO A 149 8.27 0.40 3.77
C PRO A 149 8.37 -0.83 4.65
N THR A 150 7.49 -1.82 4.49
CA THR A 150 7.40 -3.02 5.34
C THR A 150 8.10 -4.24 4.75
N SER A 151 8.83 -4.06 3.63
CA SER A 151 9.65 -5.12 3.06
C SER A 151 10.70 -5.60 4.07
N ALA A 152 10.95 -6.91 4.12
CA ALA A 152 11.87 -7.55 5.07
C ALA A 152 11.51 -7.45 6.57
N MET A 153 10.35 -6.90 6.94
CA MET A 153 9.85 -6.89 8.31
C MET A 153 9.06 -8.16 8.63
N ASP A 154 9.27 -8.72 9.82
CA ASP A 154 8.40 -9.74 10.39
C ASP A 154 7.03 -9.14 10.80
N VAL A 155 6.10 -10.00 11.23
CA VAL A 155 4.73 -9.60 11.58
C VAL A 155 4.71 -8.58 12.73
N GLU A 156 5.51 -8.79 13.79
CA GLU A 156 5.55 -7.91 14.96
C GLU A 156 6.11 -6.51 14.59
N MET A 157 7.21 -6.49 13.86
CA MET A 157 7.83 -5.25 13.41
C MET A 157 6.94 -4.47 12.44
N ARG A 158 6.23 -5.17 11.56
CA ARG A 158 5.24 -4.59 10.65
C ARG A 158 4.08 -3.94 11.40
N GLN A 159 3.54 -4.63 12.42
CA GLN A 159 2.49 -4.07 13.28
C GLN A 159 2.98 -2.82 14.03
N HIS A 160 4.23 -2.84 14.52
CA HIS A 160 4.84 -1.70 15.16
C HIS A 160 5.00 -0.52 14.18
N PHE A 161 5.56 -0.75 12.99
CA PHE A 161 5.68 0.26 11.94
C PHE A 161 4.32 0.92 11.65
N TRP A 162 3.28 0.15 11.43
CA TRP A 162 1.95 0.68 11.15
C TRP A 162 1.33 1.41 12.35
N SER A 163 1.71 1.06 13.58
CA SER A 163 1.29 1.84 14.75
C SER A 163 1.89 3.26 14.74
N ILE A 164 3.15 3.40 14.31
CA ILE A 164 3.80 4.71 14.15
C ILE A 164 3.11 5.49 13.01
N ILE A 165 2.85 4.87 11.87
CA ILE A 165 2.14 5.50 10.74
C ILE A 165 0.77 6.02 11.17
N ARG A 166 0.00 5.26 11.96
CA ARG A 166 -1.29 5.74 12.50
C ARG A 166 -1.14 6.98 13.36
N GLN A 167 -0.11 7.05 14.20
CA GLN A 167 0.16 8.22 15.04
C GLN A 167 0.55 9.43 14.17
N LEU A 168 1.43 9.25 13.19
CA LEU A 168 1.83 10.31 12.27
C LEU A 168 0.62 10.86 11.48
N LYS A 169 -0.24 9.97 10.99
CA LYS A 169 -1.49 10.33 10.32
C LYS A 169 -2.43 11.11 11.24
N ALA A 170 -2.63 10.65 12.49
CA ALA A 170 -3.45 11.35 13.48
C ALA A 170 -2.91 12.76 13.81
N ASN A 171 -1.59 12.96 13.69
CA ASN A 171 -0.91 14.24 13.82
C ASN A 171 -0.94 15.09 12.53
N GLY A 172 -1.74 14.72 11.53
CA GLY A 172 -1.93 15.47 10.29
C GLY A 172 -0.80 15.35 9.27
N ARG A 173 0.11 14.39 9.41
CA ARG A 173 1.16 14.16 8.41
C ARG A 173 0.57 13.63 7.10
N THR A 174 1.12 14.09 5.98
CA THR A 174 0.78 13.61 4.64
C THR A 174 1.64 12.40 4.32
N ILE A 175 1.04 11.30 3.88
CA ILE A 175 1.78 10.06 3.64
C ILE A 175 1.39 9.50 2.27
N LEU A 176 2.39 9.26 1.43
CA LEU A 176 2.29 8.46 0.22
C LEU A 176 3.15 7.22 0.41
N TYR A 177 2.61 6.04 0.22
CA TYR A 177 3.39 4.82 0.32
C TYR A 177 3.03 3.81 -0.77
N THR A 178 4.00 2.99 -1.16
CA THR A 178 3.74 1.81 -1.98
C THR A 178 3.62 0.57 -1.11
N SER A 179 2.79 -0.36 -1.50
CA SER A 179 2.71 -1.68 -0.89
C SER A 179 2.20 -2.71 -1.89
N HIS A 180 2.65 -3.93 -1.73
CA HIS A 180 2.05 -5.10 -2.38
C HIS A 180 1.20 -5.92 -1.39
N TYR A 181 1.15 -5.53 -0.12
CA TYR A 181 0.30 -6.13 0.91
C TYR A 181 -1.05 -5.42 0.98
N ILE A 182 -2.05 -6.02 0.36
CA ILE A 182 -3.39 -5.41 0.24
C ILE A 182 -4.07 -5.21 1.61
N GLU A 183 -3.83 -6.10 2.55
CA GLU A 183 -4.36 -5.97 3.92
C GLU A 183 -3.88 -4.68 4.60
N GLU A 184 -2.62 -4.29 4.38
CA GLU A 184 -2.07 -3.03 4.87
C GLU A 184 -2.78 -1.83 4.22
N VAL A 185 -3.03 -1.91 2.93
CA VAL A 185 -3.73 -0.86 2.17
C VAL A 185 -5.16 -0.69 2.69
N GLU A 186 -5.87 -1.78 2.91
CA GLU A 186 -7.25 -1.76 3.42
C GLU A 186 -7.36 -1.13 4.81
N GLN A 187 -6.37 -1.38 5.67
CA GLN A 187 -6.38 -0.92 7.06
C GLN A 187 -5.86 0.53 7.23
N MET A 188 -4.94 0.95 6.37
CA MET A 188 -4.16 2.17 6.60
C MET A 188 -4.48 3.30 5.64
N ALA A 189 -4.83 3.00 4.38
CA ALA A 189 -5.02 4.01 3.36
C ALA A 189 -6.39 4.71 3.49
N ASP A 190 -6.39 6.04 3.38
CA ASP A 190 -7.60 6.83 3.14
C ASP A 190 -7.98 6.81 1.66
N ARG A 191 -6.98 6.62 0.80
CA ARG A 191 -7.11 6.65 -0.65
C ARG A 191 -6.15 5.66 -1.27
N VAL A 192 -6.62 5.02 -2.33
CA VAL A 192 -5.85 4.06 -3.12
C VAL A 192 -5.75 4.55 -4.55
N ILE A 193 -4.55 4.59 -5.04
CA ILE A 193 -4.20 4.89 -6.43
C ILE A 193 -3.62 3.61 -7.02
N VAL A 194 -4.22 3.13 -8.08
CA VAL A 194 -3.77 1.91 -8.77
C VAL A 194 -3.10 2.29 -10.07
N LEU A 195 -1.85 1.85 -10.20
CA LEU A 195 -1.06 2.02 -11.41
C LEU A 195 -0.93 0.66 -12.11
N ASN A 196 -1.26 0.62 -13.39
CA ASN A 196 -1.04 -0.54 -14.24
C ASN A 196 -0.45 -0.13 -15.58
N GLN A 197 0.64 -0.80 -16.00
CA GLN A 197 1.35 -0.51 -17.26
C GLN A 197 1.62 0.99 -17.48
N GLY A 198 1.98 1.69 -16.42
CA GLY A 198 2.28 3.12 -16.44
C GLY A 198 1.06 4.04 -16.42
N CYS A 199 -0.15 3.51 -16.47
CA CYS A 199 -1.38 4.30 -16.47
C CYS A 199 -2.09 4.23 -15.12
N LEU A 200 -2.76 5.31 -14.74
CA LEU A 200 -3.64 5.34 -13.58
C LEU A 200 -4.97 4.66 -13.97
N VAL A 201 -5.25 3.51 -13.33
CA VAL A 201 -6.48 2.74 -13.61
C VAL A 201 -7.56 2.94 -12.57
N MET A 202 -7.18 3.36 -11.34
CA MET A 202 -8.15 3.56 -10.26
C MET A 202 -7.64 4.61 -9.28
N ASP A 203 -8.57 5.40 -8.76
CA ASP A 203 -8.33 6.44 -7.76
C ASP A 203 -9.59 6.59 -6.90
N ASP A 204 -9.62 5.93 -5.73
CA ASP A 204 -10.77 5.97 -4.84
C ASP A 204 -10.39 5.57 -3.40
N THR A 205 -11.33 5.58 -2.47
CA THR A 205 -11.16 5.03 -1.12
C THR A 205 -11.22 3.50 -1.15
N PRO A 206 -10.53 2.78 -0.23
CA PRO A 206 -10.64 1.32 -0.14
C PRO A 206 -12.08 0.82 -0.04
N GLN A 207 -12.91 1.55 0.70
CA GLN A 207 -14.33 1.20 0.91
C GLN A 207 -15.15 1.36 -0.37
N ASN A 208 -14.94 2.43 -1.13
CA ASN A 208 -15.64 2.64 -2.40
C ASN A 208 -15.23 1.61 -3.46
N ILE A 209 -13.94 1.23 -3.48
CA ILE A 209 -13.46 0.20 -4.39
C ILE A 209 -14.18 -1.13 -4.11
N LYS A 210 -14.28 -1.52 -2.84
CA LYS A 210 -15.03 -2.72 -2.43
C LYS A 210 -16.51 -2.63 -2.80
N ARG A 211 -17.15 -1.46 -2.60
CA ARG A 211 -18.57 -1.25 -2.93
C ARG A 211 -18.88 -1.28 -4.41
N LYS A 212 -18.02 -0.69 -5.25
CA LYS A 212 -18.25 -0.60 -6.70
C LYS A 212 -18.28 -1.97 -7.38
N GLN A 213 -17.63 -2.97 -6.81
CA GLN A 213 -17.64 -4.31 -7.38
C GLN A 213 -18.76 -5.22 -6.85
N GLY A 214 -19.57 -4.74 -5.88
CA GLY A 214 -20.91 -5.26 -5.54
C GLY A 214 -21.11 -6.76 -5.36
N HIS A 215 -20.08 -7.57 -5.63
CA HIS A 215 -20.17 -9.02 -5.56
C HIS A 215 -19.48 -9.56 -4.32
N SER A 216 -20.18 -10.46 -3.62
CA SER A 216 -19.64 -11.25 -2.52
C SER A 216 -19.44 -12.69 -2.98
N ILE A 217 -18.43 -13.33 -2.42
CA ILE A 217 -18.20 -14.76 -2.61
C ILE A 217 -18.77 -15.50 -1.42
N ILE A 218 -19.71 -16.42 -1.66
CA ILE A 218 -20.24 -17.34 -0.67
C ILE A 218 -19.58 -18.69 -0.94
N THR A 219 -18.83 -19.22 0.03
CA THR A 219 -18.18 -20.53 -0.07
C THR A 219 -19.03 -21.55 0.68
N LEU A 220 -19.43 -22.61 -0.02
CA LEU A 220 -20.18 -23.73 0.53
C LEU A 220 -19.22 -24.92 0.74
N PRO A 221 -19.20 -25.53 1.94
CA PRO A 221 -18.27 -26.62 2.29
C PRO A 221 -18.56 -27.95 1.56
N ILE A 222 -19.80 -28.13 1.11
CA ILE A 222 -20.25 -29.30 0.36
C ILE A 222 -20.92 -28.81 -0.92
N PRO A 223 -20.47 -29.21 -2.11
CA PRO A 223 -21.16 -28.83 -3.33
C PRO A 223 -22.54 -29.48 -3.34
N PRO A 224 -23.62 -28.67 -3.40
CA PRO A 224 -24.95 -29.19 -3.71
C PRO A 224 -24.90 -29.85 -5.09
N SER A 225 -25.82 -30.77 -5.37
CA SER A 225 -25.87 -31.39 -6.70
C SER A 225 -25.94 -30.32 -7.78
N GLU A 226 -25.24 -30.51 -8.93
CA GLU A 226 -25.22 -29.55 -10.05
C GLU A 226 -26.62 -29.06 -10.45
N ALA A 227 -27.63 -29.94 -10.36
CA ALA A 227 -29.03 -29.61 -10.64
C ALA A 227 -29.63 -28.57 -9.67
N LEU A 228 -29.15 -28.46 -8.45
CA LEU A 228 -29.58 -27.49 -7.46
C LEU A 228 -28.93 -26.12 -7.70
N ILE A 229 -27.68 -26.10 -8.16
CA ILE A 229 -26.95 -24.87 -8.46
C ILE A 229 -27.56 -24.14 -9.67
N LEU A 230 -28.05 -24.91 -10.65
CA LEU A 230 -28.71 -24.35 -11.85
C LEU A 230 -30.07 -23.69 -11.56
N GLN A 231 -30.65 -23.88 -10.38
CA GLN A 231 -31.91 -23.25 -9.98
C GLN A 231 -31.71 -21.86 -9.37
N LEU A 232 -30.49 -21.47 -9.05
CA LEU A 232 -30.16 -20.17 -8.48
C LEU A 232 -29.99 -19.14 -9.60
N SER A 233 -30.90 -18.20 -9.72
CA SER A 233 -31.06 -17.33 -10.92
C SER A 233 -30.04 -16.17 -11.03
N HIS A 234 -29.24 -15.90 -9.99
CA HIS A 234 -28.37 -14.70 -9.91
C HIS A 234 -26.93 -15.01 -9.52
N ILE A 235 -26.48 -16.25 -9.71
CA ILE A 235 -25.16 -16.70 -9.27
C ILE A 235 -24.26 -17.12 -10.41
N LYS A 236 -22.96 -16.88 -10.22
CA LYS A 236 -21.92 -17.43 -11.06
C LYS A 236 -21.16 -18.48 -10.26
N PRO A 237 -21.37 -19.77 -10.52
CA PRO A 237 -20.63 -20.81 -9.81
C PRO A 237 -19.16 -20.78 -10.26
N MET A 238 -18.25 -20.82 -9.28
CA MET A 238 -16.81 -20.93 -9.52
C MET A 238 -16.31 -22.24 -8.92
N PRO A 239 -15.86 -23.22 -9.71
CA PRO A 239 -15.30 -24.45 -9.17
C PRO A 239 -13.98 -24.14 -8.46
N THR A 240 -13.80 -24.69 -7.26
CA THR A 240 -12.53 -24.64 -6.52
C THR A 240 -11.77 -25.96 -6.66
N ASN A 241 -10.45 -25.90 -6.54
CA ASN A 241 -9.60 -27.10 -6.56
C ASN A 241 -9.81 -28.03 -5.36
N ASP A 242 -10.48 -27.57 -4.28
CA ASP A 242 -10.66 -28.27 -3.01
C ASP A 242 -12.05 -28.93 -2.86
N GLY A 243 -12.84 -29.04 -3.95
CA GLY A 243 -14.17 -29.63 -3.90
C GLY A 243 -15.23 -28.78 -3.18
N GLN A 244 -14.92 -27.54 -2.85
CA GLN A 244 -15.86 -26.55 -2.34
C GLN A 244 -16.54 -25.85 -3.51
N LEU A 245 -17.74 -25.33 -3.32
CA LEU A 245 -18.40 -24.48 -4.29
C LEU A 245 -18.32 -23.01 -3.85
N GLN A 246 -17.81 -22.16 -4.71
CA GLN A 246 -17.88 -20.72 -4.54
C GLN A 246 -18.97 -20.12 -5.43
N ILE A 247 -19.75 -19.24 -4.84
CA ILE A 247 -20.86 -18.52 -5.48
C ILE A 247 -20.55 -17.04 -5.47
N GLU A 248 -20.43 -16.41 -6.62
CA GLU A 248 -20.35 -14.96 -6.73
C GLU A 248 -21.76 -14.38 -6.84
N THR A 249 -22.13 -13.48 -5.91
CA THR A 249 -23.44 -12.84 -5.86
C THR A 249 -23.36 -11.35 -5.59
N ALA A 250 -24.26 -10.58 -6.22
CA ALA A 250 -24.47 -9.16 -5.95
C ALA A 250 -25.42 -8.94 -4.74
N ASP A 251 -26.25 -9.92 -4.42
CA ASP A 251 -27.22 -9.85 -3.33
C ASP A 251 -27.07 -11.07 -2.41
N VAL A 252 -26.28 -10.89 -1.35
CA VAL A 252 -26.01 -11.91 -0.35
C VAL A 252 -27.30 -12.35 0.35
N GLN A 253 -28.19 -11.39 0.67
CA GLN A 253 -29.43 -11.70 1.39
C GLN A 253 -30.34 -12.60 0.55
N GLN A 254 -30.56 -12.25 -0.70
CA GLN A 254 -31.37 -13.05 -1.60
C GLN A 254 -30.78 -14.44 -1.82
N THR A 255 -29.47 -14.51 -2.02
CA THR A 255 -28.78 -15.80 -2.20
C THR A 255 -28.87 -16.69 -0.96
N LEU A 256 -28.75 -16.13 0.25
CA LEU A 256 -28.94 -16.91 1.48
C LEU A 256 -30.36 -17.42 1.65
N ILE A 257 -31.38 -16.65 1.29
CA ILE A 257 -32.80 -17.06 1.30
C ILE A 257 -33.01 -18.22 0.32
N GLU A 258 -32.45 -18.15 -0.87
CA GLU A 258 -32.53 -19.21 -1.87
C GLU A 258 -31.81 -20.49 -1.42
N LEU A 259 -30.63 -20.37 -0.80
CA LEU A 259 -29.91 -21.51 -0.23
C LEU A 259 -30.70 -22.19 0.90
N LEU A 260 -31.36 -21.41 1.77
CA LEU A 260 -32.26 -21.95 2.82
C LEU A 260 -33.48 -22.67 2.23
N ALA A 261 -34.10 -22.11 1.18
CA ALA A 261 -35.23 -22.74 0.50
C ALA A 261 -34.86 -24.08 -0.15
N LEU A 262 -33.58 -24.24 -0.56
CA LEU A 262 -33.01 -25.49 -1.04
C LEU A 262 -32.51 -26.43 0.04
N HIS A 263 -32.80 -26.13 1.32
CA HIS A 263 -32.42 -26.93 2.50
C HIS A 263 -30.88 -27.10 2.64
N ILE A 264 -30.08 -26.16 2.12
CA ILE A 264 -28.65 -26.18 2.28
C ILE A 264 -28.29 -25.66 3.68
N PRO A 265 -27.54 -26.41 4.50
CA PRO A 265 -27.20 -25.99 5.86
C PRO A 265 -26.22 -24.81 5.81
N LEU A 266 -26.59 -23.69 6.48
CA LEU A 266 -25.78 -22.49 6.54
C LEU A 266 -24.65 -22.55 7.59
N GLN A 267 -24.51 -23.65 8.34
CA GLN A 267 -23.63 -23.75 9.51
C GLN A 267 -22.12 -23.59 9.20
N HIS A 268 -21.73 -23.74 7.95
CA HIS A 268 -20.32 -23.68 7.54
C HIS A 268 -20.13 -22.81 6.29
N ILE A 269 -21.04 -21.86 6.07
CA ILE A 269 -20.93 -20.92 4.96
C ILE A 269 -19.94 -19.83 5.36
N GLU A 270 -18.97 -19.59 4.50
CA GLU A 270 -18.07 -18.43 4.59
C GLU A 270 -18.50 -17.39 3.56
N ILE A 271 -18.65 -16.14 4.02
CA ILE A 271 -19.00 -15.02 3.14
C ILE A 271 -17.81 -14.08 3.12
N HIS A 272 -17.18 -13.95 1.96
CA HIS A 272 -16.08 -13.06 1.73
C HIS A 272 -16.47 -11.98 0.71
N HIS A 273 -16.07 -10.75 0.96
CA HIS A 273 -16.04 -9.75 -0.10
C HIS A 273 -14.76 -9.96 -0.91
N HIS A 274 -14.81 -9.68 -2.20
CA HIS A 274 -13.58 -9.66 -2.99
C HIS A 274 -12.53 -8.79 -2.31
N SER A 275 -11.33 -9.32 -2.16
CA SER A 275 -10.19 -8.52 -1.70
C SER A 275 -9.86 -7.45 -2.73
N LEU A 276 -9.32 -6.32 -2.29
CA LEU A 276 -8.83 -5.28 -3.22
C LEU A 276 -7.88 -5.87 -4.27
N LEU A 277 -7.12 -6.92 -3.91
CA LEU A 277 -6.20 -7.62 -4.81
C LEU A 277 -6.95 -8.30 -5.98
N GLU A 278 -7.99 -9.06 -5.68
CA GLU A 278 -8.82 -9.71 -6.70
C GLU A 278 -9.48 -8.69 -7.61
N ILE A 279 -9.95 -7.59 -7.01
CA ILE A 279 -10.59 -6.48 -7.73
C ILE A 279 -9.62 -5.84 -8.73
N ILE A 280 -8.40 -5.57 -8.29
CA ILE A 280 -7.39 -4.87 -9.09
C ILE A 280 -6.84 -5.76 -10.19
N PHE A 281 -6.60 -7.04 -9.90
CA PHE A 281 -5.96 -7.96 -10.84
C PHE A 281 -6.92 -8.77 -11.72
N LYS A 282 -8.24 -8.88 -11.38
CA LYS A 282 -9.25 -9.47 -12.29
C LYS A 282 -9.48 -8.63 -13.55
N GLN A 283 -9.25 -7.33 -13.52
CA GLN A 283 -9.36 -6.48 -14.70
C GLN A 283 -8.30 -6.77 -15.78
N ASP A 284 -7.17 -7.37 -15.40
CA ASP A 284 -6.12 -7.74 -16.36
C ASP A 284 -6.45 -8.98 -17.21
N GLN A 285 -7.37 -9.84 -16.76
CA GLN A 285 -7.77 -11.04 -17.52
C GLN A 285 -8.97 -10.82 -18.46
N GLY A 286 -9.67 -9.71 -18.32
CA GLY A 286 -10.85 -9.37 -19.13
C GLY A 286 -10.58 -8.50 -20.37
N GLY A 287 -9.34 -8.06 -20.58
CA GLY A 287 -8.96 -7.11 -21.65
C GLY A 287 -8.43 -7.73 -22.95
N VAL A 288 -8.48 -9.06 -23.14
CA VAL A 288 -8.07 -9.70 -24.40
C VAL A 288 -9.28 -10.38 -25.02
N SER A 289 -10.19 -9.60 -25.55
CA SER A 289 -11.21 -10.02 -26.50
C SER A 289 -11.78 -8.77 -27.20
N GLN A 290 -11.05 -8.23 -28.14
CA GLN A 290 -11.60 -7.66 -29.39
C GLN A 290 -10.45 -7.39 -30.36
#